data_78dedc7b4808fa63aa4165b0b69ab871
#
_entry.id   78dedc7b4808fa63aa4165b0b69ab871
#
_cell.length_a   1.000
_cell.length_b   1.000
_cell.length_c   1.000
_cell.angle_alpha   90.00
_cell.angle_beta   90.00
_cell.angle_gamma   90.00
#
_symmetry.space_group_name_H-M   'P 1'
#
loop_
_entity.id
_entity.type
_entity.pdbx_description
1 polymer ?
#
loop_
_entity_poly.entity_id
_entity_poly.type
_entity_poly.pdbx_seq_one_letter_code
_entity_poly.pdbx_strand_id
1 'polypeptide(L)'
;VNYASERNHEYVTLEHLMLCCLEDEDVLKVLAELKEQTDVELAKTDLINYLADETVNGLKGEIVYDGKPKKTGSVERVMQRAFAQVIFSSRDQVNSIDLFVSILSEDDTHAKYICELNGIDRLSVVQVLTAMNGGAGLREAEEFLTNLNAKAAEMEIDPLIGRHEEVSDVVHILARRKKNNPLLIGEPGVGKTAIAEGLALKIVEGQVPNALKDKVVYSLDIGALLAGTKYRGDFEERIKVVLDSLEADKNVILFIDEIHMIMGAGSAGSSNVDVANLLKPLLGRGKLLTMGATTNDEYSTHFEKD
;
A
#
# COMPACT_ATOMS: atom_id res chain seq x y z
N VAL A 1 -23.57 -5.90 15.03
CA VAL A 1 -24.50 -6.93 15.56
C VAL A 1 -25.73 -6.25 16.16
N ASN A 2 -25.58 -5.31 17.11
CA ASN A 2 -26.71 -4.65 17.77
C ASN A 2 -27.65 -3.96 16.77
N TYR A 3 -27.12 -3.17 15.84
CA TYR A 3 -27.88 -2.50 14.80
C TYR A 3 -28.71 -3.49 13.94
N ALA A 4 -28.11 -4.62 13.56
CA ALA A 4 -28.79 -5.66 12.79
C ALA A 4 -29.89 -6.35 13.64
N SER A 5 -29.61 -6.60 14.93
CA SER A 5 -30.59 -7.20 15.86
C SER A 5 -31.82 -6.29 16.10
N GLU A 6 -31.61 -4.99 16.30
CA GLU A 6 -32.68 -4.01 16.50
C GLU A 6 -33.64 -3.90 15.31
N ARG A 7 -33.13 -4.20 14.10
CA ARG A 7 -33.92 -4.17 12.85
C ARG A 7 -34.38 -5.54 12.39
N ASN A 8 -34.17 -6.58 13.19
CA ASN A 8 -34.53 -7.97 12.87
C ASN A 8 -33.86 -8.47 11.56
N HIS A 9 -32.63 -8.03 11.27
CA HIS A 9 -31.85 -8.57 10.17
C HIS A 9 -31.27 -9.93 10.54
N GLU A 10 -31.43 -10.92 9.67
CA GLU A 10 -30.87 -12.26 9.88
C GLU A 10 -29.34 -12.26 9.74
N TYR A 11 -28.79 -11.36 8.92
CA TYR A 11 -27.37 -11.29 8.60
C TYR A 11 -26.77 -9.94 8.96
N VAL A 12 -25.50 -9.99 9.40
CA VAL A 12 -24.59 -8.83 9.46
C VAL A 12 -23.82 -8.82 8.14
N THR A 13 -23.92 -7.71 7.40
CA THR A 13 -23.27 -7.50 6.10
C THR A 13 -22.15 -6.47 6.19
N LEU A 14 -21.45 -6.24 5.08
CA LEU A 14 -20.40 -5.23 5.01
C LEU A 14 -20.92 -3.80 5.20
N GLU A 15 -22.15 -3.54 4.79
CA GLU A 15 -22.82 -2.24 4.99
C GLU A 15 -23.02 -1.92 6.47
N HIS A 16 -23.35 -2.93 7.28
CA HIS A 16 -23.41 -2.78 8.74
C HIS A 16 -22.04 -2.45 9.35
N LEU A 17 -21.00 -3.14 8.88
CA LEU A 17 -19.64 -2.88 9.35
C LEU A 17 -19.14 -1.51 8.89
N MET A 18 -19.40 -1.13 7.64
CA MET A 18 -19.02 0.16 7.09
C MET A 18 -19.67 1.29 7.87
N LEU A 19 -20.97 1.18 8.18
CA LEU A 19 -21.67 2.18 8.99
C LEU A 19 -21.01 2.37 10.36
N CYS A 20 -20.63 1.26 11.04
CA CYS A 20 -19.89 1.35 12.30
C CYS A 20 -18.50 1.98 12.13
N CYS A 21 -17.79 1.69 11.04
CA CYS A 21 -16.49 2.30 10.76
C CYS A 21 -16.62 3.82 10.54
N LEU A 22 -17.66 4.28 9.83
CA LEU A 22 -17.91 5.71 9.61
C LEU A 22 -18.36 6.47 10.88
N GLU A 23 -18.69 5.77 11.95
CA GLU A 23 -18.98 6.35 13.27
C GLU A 23 -17.76 6.35 14.22
N ASP A 24 -16.70 5.65 13.85
CA ASP A 24 -15.49 5.51 14.67
C ASP A 24 -14.59 6.74 14.61
N GLU A 25 -14.12 7.21 15.77
CA GLU A 25 -13.33 8.44 15.89
C GLU A 25 -12.02 8.40 15.10
N ASP A 26 -11.33 7.24 15.02
CA ASP A 26 -10.07 7.14 14.34
C ASP A 26 -10.27 7.11 12.82
N VAL A 27 -11.32 6.46 12.33
CA VAL A 27 -11.72 6.52 10.92
C VAL A 27 -12.12 7.94 10.53
N LEU A 28 -12.91 8.64 11.37
CA LEU A 28 -13.32 10.03 11.11
C LEU A 28 -12.14 10.99 11.03
N LYS A 29 -11.09 10.80 11.84
CA LYS A 29 -9.85 11.58 11.72
C LYS A 29 -9.19 11.41 10.36
N VAL A 30 -9.15 10.19 9.84
CA VAL A 30 -8.59 9.90 8.52
C VAL A 30 -9.44 10.55 7.43
N LEU A 31 -10.77 10.43 7.53
CA LEU A 31 -11.69 11.00 6.53
C LEU A 31 -11.70 12.53 6.53
N ALA A 32 -11.40 13.18 7.67
CA ALA A 32 -11.27 14.63 7.77
C ALA A 32 -10.07 15.19 6.98
N GLU A 33 -9.06 14.38 6.71
CA GLU A 33 -7.88 14.76 5.91
C GLU A 33 -8.08 14.52 4.40
N LEU A 34 -9.22 13.93 3.99
CA LEU A 34 -9.56 13.76 2.58
C LEU A 34 -9.96 15.11 1.94
N LYS A 35 -9.91 15.18 0.60
CA LYS A 35 -10.22 16.39 -0.17
C LYS A 35 -11.68 16.86 0.04
N GLU A 36 -11.94 18.13 -0.27
CA GLU A 36 -13.23 18.84 -0.08
C GLU A 36 -14.48 18.18 -0.73
N GLN A 37 -14.32 17.17 -1.56
CA GLN A 37 -15.43 16.46 -2.22
C GLN A 37 -15.97 15.25 -1.43
N THR A 38 -15.42 14.98 -0.22
CA THR A 38 -15.82 13.85 0.59
C THR A 38 -17.00 14.21 1.49
N ASP A 39 -18.13 13.52 1.34
CA ASP A 39 -19.31 13.71 2.18
C ASP A 39 -19.61 12.47 3.02
N VAL A 40 -19.04 12.45 4.21
CA VAL A 40 -19.19 11.33 5.17
C VAL A 40 -20.61 11.19 5.68
N GLU A 41 -21.32 12.31 5.91
CA GLU A 41 -22.69 12.28 6.41
C GLU A 41 -23.68 11.80 5.36
N LEU A 42 -23.44 12.13 4.09
CA LEU A 42 -24.22 11.59 2.99
C LEU A 42 -23.97 10.09 2.81
N ALA A 43 -22.71 9.64 2.90
CA ALA A 43 -22.37 8.21 2.85
C ALA A 43 -23.06 7.40 3.97
N LYS A 44 -23.09 7.93 5.20
CA LYS A 44 -23.84 7.32 6.31
C LYS A 44 -25.33 7.25 6.01
N THR A 45 -25.91 8.33 5.50
CA THR A 45 -27.33 8.41 5.16
C THR A 45 -27.68 7.39 4.08
N ASP A 46 -26.88 7.27 3.04
CA ASP A 46 -27.08 6.32 1.96
C ASP A 46 -26.98 4.86 2.45
N LEU A 47 -26.02 4.56 3.34
CA LEU A 47 -25.91 3.23 3.97
C LEU A 47 -27.14 2.92 4.85
N ILE A 48 -27.63 3.89 5.63
CA ILE A 48 -28.84 3.73 6.47
C ILE A 48 -30.06 3.47 5.58
N ASN A 49 -30.21 4.24 4.50
CA ASN A 49 -31.32 4.07 3.56
C ASN A 49 -31.25 2.69 2.87
N TYR A 50 -30.07 2.26 2.42
CA TYR A 50 -29.87 0.93 1.86
C TYR A 50 -30.24 -0.18 2.84
N LEU A 51 -29.79 -0.07 4.10
CA LEU A 51 -30.10 -1.06 5.14
C LEU A 51 -31.58 -1.05 5.57
N ALA A 52 -32.29 0.05 5.36
CA ALA A 52 -33.73 0.18 5.66
C ALA A 52 -34.62 -0.32 4.51
N ASP A 53 -34.10 -0.42 3.28
CA ASP A 53 -34.88 -0.84 2.10
C ASP A 53 -34.95 -2.36 1.98
N GLU A 54 -36.00 -2.92 2.54
CA GLU A 54 -36.27 -4.37 2.54
C GLU A 54 -36.45 -4.96 1.13
N THR A 55 -36.80 -4.13 0.15
CA THR A 55 -37.03 -4.58 -1.23
C THR A 55 -35.73 -4.82 -1.97
N VAL A 56 -34.67 -4.16 -1.57
CA VAL A 56 -33.36 -4.20 -2.25
C VAL A 56 -32.39 -5.14 -1.53
N ASN A 57 -32.36 -5.12 -0.20
CA ASN A 57 -31.31 -5.79 0.57
C ASN A 57 -31.63 -7.24 0.97
N GLY A 58 -32.93 -7.63 1.01
CA GLY A 58 -33.34 -8.99 1.38
C GLY A 58 -32.87 -9.46 2.77
N LEU A 59 -32.55 -8.53 3.68
CA LEU A 59 -31.92 -8.83 4.98
C LEU A 59 -32.92 -9.31 6.05
N LYS A 60 -34.22 -9.08 5.86
CA LYS A 60 -35.25 -9.62 6.74
C LYS A 60 -35.68 -10.99 6.26
N GLY A 61 -35.58 -11.99 7.14
CA GLY A 61 -36.14 -13.30 6.92
C GLY A 61 -37.67 -13.29 7.06
N GLU A 62 -38.35 -14.30 6.46
CA GLU A 62 -39.81 -14.51 6.61
C GLU A 62 -40.24 -14.80 8.07
N ILE A 63 -39.31 -15.15 8.91
CA ILE A 63 -39.54 -15.50 10.34
C ILE A 63 -38.77 -14.52 11.21
N VAL A 64 -39.42 -13.97 12.24
CA VAL A 64 -38.74 -13.19 13.30
C VAL A 64 -37.64 -14.04 13.90
N TYR A 65 -36.39 -13.68 13.59
CA TYR A 65 -35.21 -14.42 14.01
C TYR A 65 -34.93 -14.12 15.50
N ASP A 66 -35.18 -15.10 16.37
CA ASP A 66 -34.94 -15.01 17.83
C ASP A 66 -33.47 -15.31 18.20
N GLY A 67 -32.56 -15.24 17.25
CA GLY A 67 -31.13 -15.52 17.42
C GLY A 67 -30.24 -14.29 17.17
N LYS A 68 -28.95 -14.45 17.46
CA LYS A 68 -27.97 -13.43 17.07
C LYS A 68 -27.76 -13.45 15.54
N PRO A 69 -27.77 -12.28 14.86
CA PRO A 69 -27.53 -12.20 13.42
C PRO A 69 -26.24 -12.92 13.02
N LYS A 70 -26.30 -13.66 11.91
CA LYS A 70 -25.17 -14.41 11.37
C LYS A 70 -24.26 -13.49 10.54
N LYS A 71 -22.97 -13.73 10.54
CA LYS A 71 -22.05 -13.02 9.65
C LYS A 71 -22.15 -13.58 8.22
N THR A 72 -22.14 -12.71 7.21
CA THR A 72 -22.01 -13.16 5.82
C THR A 72 -20.58 -13.61 5.52
N GLY A 73 -20.42 -14.44 4.48
CA GLY A 73 -19.08 -14.87 4.03
C GLY A 73 -18.15 -13.69 3.65
N SER A 74 -18.72 -12.59 3.14
CA SER A 74 -17.97 -11.36 2.84
C SER A 74 -17.43 -10.70 4.11
N VAL A 75 -18.24 -10.64 5.17
CA VAL A 75 -17.80 -10.15 6.49
C VAL A 75 -16.66 -11.02 7.05
N GLU A 76 -16.76 -12.33 6.92
CA GLU A 76 -15.71 -13.24 7.38
C GLU A 76 -14.41 -13.04 6.58
N ARG A 77 -14.47 -12.89 5.25
CA ARG A 77 -13.29 -12.60 4.42
C ARG A 77 -12.62 -11.29 4.79
N VAL A 78 -13.40 -10.22 4.97
CA VAL A 78 -12.87 -8.91 5.39
C VAL A 78 -12.20 -8.99 6.76
N MET A 79 -12.82 -9.65 7.72
CA MET A 79 -12.21 -9.87 9.04
C MET A 79 -10.90 -10.67 8.94
N GLN A 80 -10.89 -11.76 8.17
CA GLN A 80 -9.68 -12.56 7.97
C GLN A 80 -8.56 -11.74 7.30
N ARG A 81 -8.90 -10.87 6.33
CA ARG A 81 -7.95 -9.95 5.68
C ARG A 81 -7.37 -8.96 6.67
N ALA A 82 -8.21 -8.31 7.49
CA ALA A 82 -7.75 -7.38 8.52
C ALA A 82 -6.84 -8.07 9.55
N PHE A 83 -7.21 -9.27 10.02
CA PHE A 83 -6.34 -10.06 10.90
C PHE A 83 -5.01 -10.43 10.24
N ALA A 84 -5.03 -10.87 8.98
CA ALA A 84 -3.81 -11.18 8.24
C ALA A 84 -2.89 -9.97 8.13
N GLN A 85 -3.42 -8.79 7.82
CA GLN A 85 -2.64 -7.53 7.77
C GLN A 85 -1.97 -7.21 9.10
N VAL A 86 -2.69 -7.34 10.21
CA VAL A 86 -2.14 -7.08 11.56
C VAL A 86 -1.01 -8.06 11.90
N ILE A 87 -1.20 -9.35 11.61
CA ILE A 87 -0.15 -10.37 11.82
C ILE A 87 1.10 -10.06 10.96
N PHE A 88 0.89 -9.74 9.67
CA PHE A 88 2.01 -9.37 8.77
C PHE A 88 2.68 -8.06 9.19
N SER A 89 1.92 -7.14 9.81
CA SER A 89 2.44 -5.87 10.33
C SER A 89 3.09 -5.97 11.71
N SER A 90 3.19 -7.18 12.30
CA SER A 90 3.70 -7.40 13.66
C SER A 90 3.00 -6.53 14.71
N ARG A 91 1.70 -6.23 14.50
CA ARG A 91 0.83 -5.59 15.47
C ARG A 91 0.03 -6.66 16.21
N ASP A 92 -0.40 -6.36 17.43
CA ASP A 92 -1.09 -7.33 18.29
C ASP A 92 -2.62 -7.20 18.23
N GLN A 93 -3.15 -6.10 17.65
CA GLN A 93 -4.58 -5.81 17.65
C GLN A 93 -5.04 -5.26 16.31
N VAL A 94 -6.23 -5.71 15.88
CA VAL A 94 -6.98 -5.13 14.74
C VAL A 94 -7.71 -3.89 15.22
N ASN A 95 -7.57 -2.79 14.50
CA ASN A 95 -8.32 -1.55 14.76
C ASN A 95 -9.44 -1.32 13.72
N SER A 96 -10.23 -0.28 13.93
CA SER A 96 -11.32 0.11 13.03
C SER A 96 -10.83 0.50 11.64
N ILE A 97 -9.65 1.13 11.54
CA ILE A 97 -9.02 1.52 10.27
C ILE A 97 -8.67 0.28 9.44
N ASP A 98 -8.14 -0.79 10.07
CA ASP A 98 -7.82 -2.05 9.37
C ASP A 98 -9.07 -2.68 8.75
N LEU A 99 -10.20 -2.65 9.48
CA LEU A 99 -11.49 -3.13 8.98
C LEU A 99 -12.01 -2.23 7.86
N PHE A 100 -11.96 -0.91 8.03
CA PHE A 100 -12.41 0.08 7.07
C PHE A 100 -11.70 -0.08 5.71
N VAL A 101 -10.36 -0.10 5.71
CA VAL A 101 -9.56 -0.32 4.49
C VAL A 101 -9.84 -1.69 3.88
N SER A 102 -10.03 -2.73 4.71
CA SER A 102 -10.35 -4.07 4.23
C SER A 102 -11.73 -4.15 3.57
N ILE A 103 -12.73 -3.38 4.03
CA ILE A 103 -14.05 -3.28 3.37
C ILE A 103 -13.90 -2.59 2.02
N LEU A 104 -13.19 -1.46 1.95
CA LEU A 104 -12.93 -0.75 0.69
C LEU A 104 -12.14 -1.59 -0.34
N SER A 105 -11.46 -2.65 0.11
CA SER A 105 -10.74 -3.59 -0.76
C SER A 105 -11.60 -4.75 -1.26
N GLU A 106 -12.87 -4.86 -0.84
CA GLU A 106 -13.78 -5.92 -1.30
C GLU A 106 -14.55 -5.43 -2.51
N ASP A 107 -14.34 -6.09 -3.66
CA ASP A 107 -14.98 -5.71 -4.92
C ASP A 107 -16.48 -6.12 -4.95
N ASP A 108 -17.26 -5.45 -5.79
CA ASP A 108 -18.68 -5.73 -6.04
C ASP A 108 -19.56 -5.67 -4.77
N THR A 109 -19.30 -4.69 -3.88
CA THR A 109 -20.09 -4.49 -2.65
C THR A 109 -20.78 -3.13 -2.64
N HIS A 110 -22.00 -3.07 -2.10
CA HIS A 110 -22.73 -1.81 -1.94
C HIS A 110 -22.00 -0.88 -0.95
N ALA A 111 -21.36 -1.44 0.08
CA ALA A 111 -20.58 -0.66 1.04
C ALA A 111 -19.47 0.14 0.37
N LYS A 112 -18.67 -0.50 -0.52
CA LYS A 112 -17.63 0.18 -1.31
C LYS A 112 -18.24 1.18 -2.28
N TYR A 113 -19.24 0.77 -3.05
CA TYR A 113 -19.90 1.62 -4.04
C TYR A 113 -20.45 2.91 -3.43
N ILE A 114 -21.15 2.83 -2.29
CA ILE A 114 -21.71 3.99 -1.59
C ILE A 114 -20.57 4.92 -1.11
N CYS A 115 -19.48 4.37 -0.59
CA CYS A 115 -18.33 5.15 -0.17
C CYS A 115 -17.68 5.89 -1.35
N GLU A 116 -17.42 5.19 -2.46
CA GLU A 116 -16.81 5.78 -3.67
C GLU A 116 -17.71 6.88 -4.28
N LEU A 117 -19.05 6.67 -4.29
CA LEU A 117 -20.00 7.68 -4.75
C LEU A 117 -19.92 8.97 -3.95
N ASN A 118 -19.58 8.89 -2.68
CA ASN A 118 -19.46 10.02 -1.75
C ASN A 118 -17.99 10.48 -1.56
N GLY A 119 -17.12 10.16 -2.50
CA GLY A 119 -15.73 10.62 -2.54
C GLY A 119 -14.79 9.90 -1.55
N ILE A 120 -15.21 8.76 -0.99
CA ILE A 120 -14.41 7.93 -0.08
C ILE A 120 -13.88 6.74 -0.87
N ASP A 121 -12.80 6.91 -1.58
CA ASP A 121 -12.12 5.84 -2.29
C ASP A 121 -10.93 5.27 -1.49
N ARG A 122 -10.62 4.00 -1.74
CA ARG A 122 -9.57 3.28 -1.03
C ARG A 122 -8.19 3.92 -1.17
N LEU A 123 -7.87 4.40 -2.39
CA LEU A 123 -6.53 4.94 -2.67
C LEU A 123 -6.28 6.22 -1.87
N SER A 124 -7.24 7.15 -1.90
CA SER A 124 -7.16 8.40 -1.13
C SER A 124 -7.05 8.14 0.37
N VAL A 125 -7.82 7.16 0.89
CA VAL A 125 -7.74 6.74 2.31
C VAL A 125 -6.34 6.19 2.65
N VAL A 126 -5.77 5.32 1.83
CA VAL A 126 -4.43 4.77 2.06
C VAL A 126 -3.35 5.85 1.97
N GLN A 127 -3.47 6.80 1.04
CA GLN A 127 -2.55 7.95 0.94
C GLN A 127 -2.57 8.81 2.22
N VAL A 128 -3.76 9.13 2.72
CA VAL A 128 -3.91 9.88 3.99
C VAL A 128 -3.32 9.10 5.16
N LEU A 129 -3.60 7.80 5.26
CA LEU A 129 -3.03 6.95 6.31
C LEU A 129 -1.50 6.89 6.25
N THR A 130 -0.94 6.80 5.06
CA THR A 130 0.52 6.83 4.86
C THR A 130 1.09 8.17 5.31
N ALA A 131 0.44 9.27 4.96
CA ALA A 131 0.85 10.61 5.40
C ALA A 131 0.73 10.80 6.91
N MET A 132 -0.31 10.27 7.56
CA MET A 132 -0.52 10.36 9.00
C MET A 132 0.47 9.50 9.80
N ASN A 133 0.74 8.27 9.35
CA ASN A 133 1.60 7.31 10.03
C ASN A 133 3.10 7.58 9.76
N GLY A 134 3.44 8.15 8.62
CA GLY A 134 4.80 8.49 8.19
C GLY A 134 5.20 9.96 8.41
N GLY A 135 4.32 10.75 9.02
CA GLY A 135 4.25 12.21 8.87
C GLY A 135 5.41 13.07 9.36
N ALA A 136 6.38 12.55 10.10
CA ALA A 136 7.60 13.32 10.41
C ALA A 136 8.77 12.84 9.53
N GLY A 137 8.98 11.54 9.41
CA GLY A 137 10.11 10.98 8.67
C GLY A 137 9.95 10.99 7.15
N LEU A 138 8.75 10.66 6.61
CA LEU A 138 8.51 10.68 5.17
C LEU A 138 8.58 12.09 4.58
N ARG A 139 8.16 13.15 5.32
CA ARG A 139 8.28 14.54 4.84
C ARG A 139 9.72 14.97 4.57
N GLU A 140 10.66 14.51 5.41
CA GLU A 140 12.10 14.77 5.20
C GLU A 140 12.66 13.95 4.02
N ALA A 141 12.01 12.82 3.69
CA ALA A 141 12.40 11.95 2.60
C ALA A 141 11.65 12.25 1.29
N GLU A 142 10.53 12.99 1.31
CA GLU A 142 9.71 13.32 0.13
C GLU A 142 10.51 14.01 -0.99
N GLU A 143 11.54 14.78 -0.63
CA GLU A 143 12.44 15.42 -1.62
C GLU A 143 13.18 14.40 -2.48
N PHE A 144 13.40 13.18 -1.96
CA PHE A 144 14.16 12.11 -2.59
C PHE A 144 13.31 10.96 -3.09
N LEU A 145 11.98 11.01 -2.87
CA LEU A 145 11.05 9.94 -3.18
C LEU A 145 9.93 10.39 -4.10
N THR A 146 9.70 9.63 -5.15
CA THR A 146 8.54 9.82 -6.04
C THR A 146 7.51 8.73 -5.77
N ASN A 147 6.29 9.10 -5.40
CA ASN A 147 5.17 8.17 -5.22
C ASN A 147 4.60 7.75 -6.59
N LEU A 148 4.90 6.53 -7.03
CA LEU A 148 4.43 6.02 -8.31
C LEU A 148 2.93 5.69 -8.31
N ASN A 149 2.34 5.32 -7.16
CA ASN A 149 0.90 5.08 -7.09
C ASN A 149 0.11 6.40 -7.27
N ALA A 150 0.60 7.50 -6.72
CA ALA A 150 0.00 8.81 -6.93
C ALA A 150 0.04 9.19 -8.41
N LYS A 151 1.20 9.06 -9.06
CA LYS A 151 1.33 9.29 -10.51
C LYS A 151 0.42 8.39 -11.34
N ALA A 152 0.26 7.12 -10.96
CA ALA A 152 -0.65 6.20 -11.63
C ALA A 152 -2.11 6.63 -11.50
N ALA A 153 -2.51 7.10 -10.31
CA ALA A 153 -3.85 7.60 -10.05
C ALA A 153 -4.17 8.90 -10.81
N GLU A 154 -3.17 9.76 -10.99
CA GLU A 154 -3.26 11.01 -11.74
C GLU A 154 -3.13 10.82 -13.26
N MET A 155 -3.05 9.56 -13.73
CA MET A 155 -2.86 9.19 -15.14
C MET A 155 -1.56 9.78 -15.76
N GLU A 156 -0.55 10.01 -14.94
CA GLU A 156 0.76 10.47 -15.38
C GLU A 156 1.70 9.34 -15.82
N ILE A 157 1.26 8.08 -15.66
CA ILE A 157 2.00 6.89 -16.08
C ILE A 157 1.36 6.33 -17.34
N ASP A 158 2.19 6.12 -18.36
CA ASP A 158 1.74 5.49 -19.60
C ASP A 158 1.34 4.02 -19.39
N PRO A 159 0.31 3.52 -20.10
CA PRO A 159 -0.08 2.11 -20.04
C PRO A 159 1.10 1.20 -20.41
N LEU A 160 1.33 0.20 -19.57
CA LEU A 160 2.40 -0.77 -19.83
C LEU A 160 2.06 -1.68 -21.01
N ILE A 161 2.83 -1.60 -22.07
CA ILE A 161 2.66 -2.42 -23.26
C ILE A 161 3.72 -3.52 -23.32
N GLY A 162 3.29 -4.80 -23.37
CA GLY A 162 4.15 -5.93 -23.68
C GLY A 162 5.06 -6.44 -22.56
N ARG A 163 4.89 -6.00 -21.30
CA ARG A 163 5.71 -6.42 -20.13
C ARG A 163 4.88 -7.09 -19.04
N HIS A 164 3.78 -7.74 -19.41
CA HIS A 164 2.85 -8.33 -18.45
C HIS A 164 3.47 -9.51 -17.67
N GLU A 165 4.33 -10.30 -18.31
CA GLU A 165 5.01 -11.44 -17.69
C GLU A 165 6.00 -10.97 -16.63
N GLU A 166 6.87 -9.99 -16.98
CA GLU A 166 7.86 -9.45 -16.05
C GLU A 166 7.22 -8.79 -14.82
N VAL A 167 6.13 -8.03 -15.01
CA VAL A 167 5.39 -7.46 -13.87
C VAL A 167 4.74 -8.56 -13.03
N SER A 168 4.20 -9.62 -13.65
CA SER A 168 3.66 -10.76 -12.93
C SER A 168 4.73 -11.46 -12.10
N ASP A 169 5.93 -11.65 -12.63
CA ASP A 169 7.05 -12.25 -11.92
C ASP A 169 7.48 -11.37 -10.72
N VAL A 170 7.56 -10.06 -10.91
CA VAL A 170 7.84 -9.10 -9.82
C VAL A 170 6.78 -9.21 -8.73
N VAL A 171 5.50 -9.23 -9.07
CA VAL A 171 4.39 -9.42 -8.12
C VAL A 171 4.53 -10.73 -7.35
N HIS A 172 4.85 -11.84 -8.05
CA HIS A 172 5.05 -13.13 -7.40
C HIS A 172 6.26 -13.14 -6.45
N ILE A 173 7.35 -12.45 -6.80
CA ILE A 173 8.54 -12.36 -5.95
C ILE A 173 8.23 -11.52 -4.71
N LEU A 174 7.63 -10.34 -4.85
CA LEU A 174 7.27 -9.45 -3.76
C LEU A 174 6.27 -10.09 -2.78
N ALA A 175 5.41 -10.97 -3.26
CA ALA A 175 4.44 -11.69 -2.43
C ALA A 175 5.05 -12.85 -1.61
N ARG A 176 6.34 -13.18 -1.77
CA ARG A 176 7.02 -14.23 -1.02
C ARG A 176 7.26 -13.80 0.43
N ARG A 177 7.36 -14.77 1.33
CA ARG A 177 7.74 -14.52 2.74
C ARG A 177 9.23 -14.24 2.95
N LYS A 178 10.07 -14.73 2.05
CA LYS A 178 11.54 -14.58 2.08
C LYS A 178 12.04 -14.44 0.66
N LYS A 179 13.19 -13.78 0.46
CA LYS A 179 13.78 -13.50 -0.85
C LYS A 179 12.75 -12.78 -1.75
N ASN A 180 12.16 -11.75 -1.20
CA ASN A 180 11.06 -10.97 -1.76
C ASN A 180 11.52 -9.65 -2.37
N ASN A 181 12.81 -9.50 -2.67
CA ASN A 181 13.38 -8.31 -3.29
C ASN A 181 13.80 -8.66 -4.73
N PRO A 182 12.98 -8.35 -5.74
CA PRO A 182 13.34 -8.58 -7.14
C PRO A 182 14.43 -7.62 -7.62
N LEU A 183 15.30 -8.10 -8.50
CA LEU A 183 16.28 -7.30 -9.21
C LEU A 183 16.01 -7.42 -10.71
N LEU A 184 15.74 -6.28 -11.37
CA LEU A 184 15.56 -6.18 -12.80
C LEU A 184 16.92 -5.99 -13.47
N ILE A 185 17.31 -6.92 -14.32
CA ILE A 185 18.57 -6.89 -15.03
C ILE A 185 18.29 -6.77 -16.53
N GLY A 186 18.94 -5.83 -17.21
CA GLY A 186 18.76 -5.65 -18.64
C GLY A 186 19.52 -4.42 -19.16
N GLU A 187 19.67 -4.35 -20.48
CA GLU A 187 20.33 -3.23 -21.14
C GLU A 187 19.67 -1.88 -20.83
N PRO A 188 20.41 -0.77 -20.95
CA PRO A 188 19.82 0.57 -20.85
C PRO A 188 18.67 0.75 -21.84
N GLY A 189 17.57 1.42 -21.40
CA GLY A 189 16.45 1.75 -22.28
C GLY A 189 15.47 0.60 -22.58
N VAL A 190 15.65 -0.60 -22.03
CA VAL A 190 14.70 -1.73 -22.26
C VAL A 190 13.39 -1.62 -21.47
N GLY A 191 13.22 -0.58 -20.65
CA GLY A 191 11.97 -0.33 -19.89
C GLY A 191 11.94 -0.92 -18.49
N LYS A 192 13.08 -1.01 -17.77
CA LYS A 192 13.13 -1.48 -16.37
C LYS A 192 12.28 -0.60 -15.46
N THR A 193 12.37 0.71 -15.62
CA THR A 193 11.56 1.69 -14.85
C THR A 193 10.07 1.54 -15.15
N ALA A 194 9.68 1.26 -16.40
CA ALA A 194 8.30 1.02 -16.80
C ALA A 194 7.69 -0.22 -16.09
N ILE A 195 8.50 -1.20 -15.67
CA ILE A 195 8.01 -2.34 -14.87
C ILE A 195 7.60 -1.90 -13.47
N ALA A 196 8.35 -0.96 -12.85
CA ALA A 196 7.98 -0.40 -11.54
C ALA A 196 6.70 0.44 -11.63
N GLU A 197 6.57 1.23 -12.67
CA GLU A 197 5.38 2.02 -12.99
C GLU A 197 4.17 1.12 -13.25
N GLY A 198 4.35 0.05 -14.03
CA GLY A 198 3.32 -0.96 -14.28
C GLY A 198 2.88 -1.73 -13.04
N LEU A 199 3.79 -1.96 -12.08
CA LEU A 199 3.45 -2.51 -10.77
C LEU A 199 2.57 -1.53 -9.97
N ALA A 200 2.94 -0.24 -9.93
CA ALA A 200 2.15 0.79 -9.26
C ALA A 200 0.74 0.89 -9.87
N LEU A 201 0.63 0.87 -11.20
CA LEU A 201 -0.65 0.87 -11.90
C LEU A 201 -1.51 -0.33 -11.51
N LYS A 202 -0.95 -1.56 -11.51
CA LYS A 202 -1.66 -2.77 -11.08
C LYS A 202 -2.11 -2.72 -9.62
N ILE A 203 -1.33 -2.09 -8.73
CA ILE A 203 -1.73 -1.90 -7.32
C ILE A 203 -2.93 -0.97 -7.24
N VAL A 204 -2.88 0.16 -7.96
CA VAL A 204 -3.98 1.15 -8.01
C VAL A 204 -5.25 0.52 -8.57
N GLU A 205 -5.15 -0.28 -9.63
CA GLU A 205 -6.26 -1.00 -10.24
C GLU A 205 -6.75 -2.22 -9.41
N GLY A 206 -6.07 -2.54 -8.31
CA GLY A 206 -6.41 -3.71 -7.48
C GLY A 206 -6.05 -5.06 -8.11
N GLN A 207 -5.29 -5.09 -9.21
CA GLN A 207 -4.93 -6.29 -9.98
C GLN A 207 -3.71 -7.02 -9.40
N VAL A 208 -3.58 -7.04 -8.09
CA VAL A 208 -2.48 -7.68 -7.36
C VAL A 208 -3.00 -8.58 -6.23
N PRO A 209 -2.22 -9.56 -5.76
CA PRO A 209 -2.58 -10.35 -4.58
C PRO A 209 -2.84 -9.49 -3.35
N ASN A 210 -3.68 -9.96 -2.44
CA ASN A 210 -4.09 -9.22 -1.23
C ASN A 210 -2.89 -8.70 -0.40
N ALA A 211 -1.76 -9.40 -0.41
CA ALA A 211 -0.55 -8.97 0.30
C ALA A 211 0.07 -7.67 -0.26
N LEU A 212 -0.25 -7.31 -1.49
CA LEU A 212 0.29 -6.13 -2.18
C LEU A 212 -0.75 -5.04 -2.43
N LYS A 213 -2.04 -5.27 -2.18
CA LYS A 213 -3.12 -4.31 -2.46
C LYS A 213 -2.96 -2.96 -1.76
N ASP A 214 -2.38 -2.97 -0.55
CA ASP A 214 -2.19 -1.76 0.27
C ASP A 214 -0.78 -1.18 0.18
N LYS A 215 0.03 -1.68 -0.76
CA LYS A 215 1.39 -1.23 -0.93
C LYS A 215 1.46 0.04 -1.79
N VAL A 216 2.42 0.88 -1.44
CA VAL A 216 2.76 2.09 -2.20
C VAL A 216 4.18 1.94 -2.72
N VAL A 217 4.37 2.12 -4.01
CA VAL A 217 5.68 2.06 -4.67
C VAL A 217 6.29 3.46 -4.67
N TYR A 218 7.43 3.61 -4.01
CA TYR A 218 8.24 4.82 -4.04
C TYR A 218 9.48 4.60 -4.88
N SER A 219 9.73 5.47 -5.85
CA SER A 219 10.96 5.50 -6.62
C SER A 219 11.96 6.43 -5.93
N LEU A 220 13.17 5.92 -5.65
CA LEU A 220 14.25 6.69 -5.07
C LEU A 220 14.98 7.48 -6.16
N ASP A 221 15.10 8.79 -5.97
CA ASP A 221 15.90 9.66 -6.82
C ASP A 221 17.34 9.77 -6.27
N ILE A 222 18.22 8.95 -6.81
CA ILE A 222 19.64 8.96 -6.44
C ILE A 222 20.30 10.28 -6.86
N GLY A 223 19.83 10.90 -7.95
CA GLY A 223 20.35 12.18 -8.42
C GLY A 223 20.07 13.30 -7.43
N ALA A 224 18.84 13.37 -6.88
CA ALA A 224 18.48 14.31 -5.83
C ALA A 224 19.28 14.07 -4.54
N LEU A 225 19.50 12.81 -4.16
CA LEU A 225 20.32 12.47 -2.98
C LEU A 225 21.78 12.95 -3.13
N LEU A 226 22.34 12.89 -4.33
CA LEU A 226 23.73 13.33 -4.62
C LEU A 226 23.82 14.84 -4.83
N ALA A 227 22.73 15.51 -5.21
CA ALA A 227 22.72 16.93 -5.49
C ALA A 227 23.12 17.75 -4.25
N GLY A 228 24.13 18.62 -4.42
CA GLY A 228 24.59 19.51 -3.36
C GLY A 228 25.42 18.84 -2.25
N THR A 229 25.66 17.54 -2.27
CA THR A 229 26.56 16.87 -1.34
C THR A 229 28.02 17.18 -1.72
N LYS A 230 28.77 17.74 -0.77
CA LYS A 230 30.22 18.00 -0.96
C LYS A 230 31.06 16.87 -0.38
N TYR A 231 30.56 16.21 0.61
CA TYR A 231 31.22 15.11 1.30
C TYR A 231 30.36 13.85 1.25
N ARG A 232 31.01 12.73 1.23
CA ARG A 232 30.37 11.41 1.22
C ARG A 232 29.42 11.20 2.43
N GLY A 233 29.80 11.73 3.59
CA GLY A 233 28.98 11.66 4.80
C GLY A 233 27.60 12.29 4.65
N ASP A 234 27.50 13.37 3.87
CA ASP A 234 26.24 14.05 3.61
C ASP A 234 25.26 13.13 2.85
N PHE A 235 25.76 12.35 1.88
CA PHE A 235 24.98 11.38 1.14
C PHE A 235 24.55 10.20 2.01
N GLU A 236 25.47 9.67 2.85
CA GLU A 236 25.17 8.57 3.77
C GLU A 236 24.12 8.96 4.81
N GLU A 237 24.16 10.20 5.31
CA GLU A 237 23.17 10.73 6.24
C GLU A 237 21.79 10.87 5.57
N ARG A 238 21.71 11.43 4.36
CA ARG A 238 20.46 11.58 3.62
C ARG A 238 19.81 10.23 3.31
N ILE A 239 20.58 9.27 2.79
CA ILE A 239 20.03 7.95 2.47
C ILE A 239 19.56 7.22 3.74
N LYS A 240 20.26 7.41 4.86
CA LYS A 240 19.86 6.85 6.13
C LYS A 240 18.52 7.41 6.60
N VAL A 241 18.33 8.73 6.53
CA VAL A 241 17.04 9.39 6.85
C VAL A 241 15.92 8.81 5.99
N VAL A 242 16.14 8.65 4.67
CA VAL A 242 15.17 8.04 3.76
C VAL A 242 14.85 6.60 4.16
N LEU A 243 15.87 5.78 4.42
CA LEU A 243 15.67 4.37 4.76
C LEU A 243 14.99 4.19 6.12
N ASP A 244 15.35 4.98 7.13
CA ASP A 244 14.74 4.95 8.46
C ASP A 244 13.25 5.35 8.36
N SER A 245 12.93 6.34 7.51
CA SER A 245 11.55 6.78 7.24
C SER A 245 10.72 5.70 6.57
N LEU A 246 11.29 5.00 5.60
CA LEU A 246 10.63 3.92 4.88
C LEU A 246 10.50 2.64 5.71
N GLU A 247 11.46 2.35 6.62
CA GLU A 247 11.36 1.21 7.54
C GLU A 247 10.18 1.34 8.51
N ALA A 248 9.80 2.57 8.86
CA ALA A 248 8.67 2.85 9.74
C ALA A 248 7.32 2.50 9.09
N ASP A 249 7.23 2.57 7.76
CA ASP A 249 6.00 2.25 7.02
C ASP A 249 6.12 0.89 6.31
N LYS A 250 5.39 -0.08 6.82
CA LYS A 250 5.39 -1.45 6.28
C LYS A 250 4.65 -1.58 4.95
N ASN A 251 3.93 -0.55 4.50
CA ASN A 251 3.21 -0.57 3.23
C ASN A 251 4.04 -0.06 2.06
N VAL A 252 5.31 0.19 2.25
CA VAL A 252 6.22 0.67 1.22
C VAL A 252 6.83 -0.47 0.42
N ILE A 253 6.96 -0.23 -0.90
CA ILE A 253 7.87 -0.92 -1.82
C ILE A 253 8.83 0.15 -2.35
N LEU A 254 10.11 0.02 -2.07
CA LEU A 254 11.14 0.93 -2.55
C LEU A 254 11.66 0.45 -3.91
N PHE A 255 11.51 1.27 -4.94
CA PHE A 255 12.16 1.07 -6.24
C PHE A 255 13.44 1.90 -6.32
N ILE A 256 14.55 1.25 -6.65
CA ILE A 256 15.86 1.87 -6.84
C ILE A 256 16.32 1.61 -8.26
N ASP A 257 16.23 2.63 -9.10
CA ASP A 257 16.80 2.54 -10.44
C ASP A 257 18.32 2.72 -10.36
N GLU A 258 19.06 2.08 -11.26
CA GLU A 258 20.52 2.09 -11.28
C GLU A 258 21.14 1.78 -9.88
N ILE A 259 20.61 0.75 -9.21
CA ILE A 259 20.99 0.39 -7.82
C ILE A 259 22.51 0.20 -7.63
N HIS A 260 23.25 -0.12 -8.70
CA HIS A 260 24.69 -0.22 -8.68
C HIS A 260 25.39 1.11 -8.33
N MET A 261 24.75 2.27 -8.58
CA MET A 261 25.30 3.57 -8.16
C MET A 261 25.45 3.67 -6.63
N ILE A 262 24.55 3.03 -5.91
CA ILE A 262 24.60 2.97 -4.45
C ILE A 262 25.68 1.98 -3.98
N MET A 263 25.86 0.87 -4.75
CA MET A 263 26.84 -0.16 -4.42
C MET A 263 28.26 0.27 -4.80
N GLY A 264 28.43 1.04 -5.88
CA GLY A 264 29.74 1.48 -6.41
C GLY A 264 30.28 2.80 -5.83
N ALA A 265 29.49 3.57 -5.12
CA ALA A 265 29.91 4.87 -4.57
C ALA A 265 31.09 4.79 -3.56
N GLY A 266 31.62 3.58 -3.31
CA GLY A 266 32.70 3.28 -2.36
C GLY A 266 34.08 3.00 -2.93
N SER A 267 34.26 2.88 -4.24
CA SER A 267 35.50 2.29 -4.79
C SER A 267 36.67 3.23 -5.05
N ALA A 268 36.57 4.54 -4.80
CA ALA A 268 37.62 5.51 -5.15
C ALA A 268 38.50 6.00 -3.99
N GLY A 269 38.49 5.35 -2.82
CA GLY A 269 39.39 5.76 -1.71
C GLY A 269 39.13 5.03 -0.40
N SER A 270 40.17 4.57 0.21
CA SER A 270 40.40 3.72 1.38
C SER A 270 39.55 3.92 2.65
N SER A 271 38.24 3.88 2.60
CA SER A 271 37.39 3.65 3.77
C SER A 271 35.98 3.24 3.29
N ASN A 272 35.79 1.93 3.19
CA ASN A 272 34.53 1.30 2.76
C ASN A 272 33.48 1.37 3.89
N VAL A 273 32.78 2.48 4.05
CA VAL A 273 31.44 2.43 4.64
C VAL A 273 30.48 2.44 3.48
N ASP A 274 30.06 1.29 3.17
CA ASP A 274 29.29 0.91 2.01
C ASP A 274 27.81 1.16 2.31
N VAL A 275 27.13 1.97 1.52
CA VAL A 275 25.66 2.14 1.60
C VAL A 275 24.99 0.78 1.48
N ALA A 276 25.62 -0.17 0.79
CA ALA A 276 25.22 -1.58 0.83
C ALA A 276 25.13 -2.13 2.26
N ASN A 277 25.99 -1.73 3.16
CA ASN A 277 25.94 -2.15 4.57
C ASN A 277 24.74 -1.56 5.34
N LEU A 278 24.17 -0.44 4.89
CA LEU A 278 22.92 0.12 5.41
C LEU A 278 21.70 -0.62 4.84
N LEU A 279 21.74 -1.00 3.58
CA LEU A 279 20.66 -1.72 2.90
C LEU A 279 20.60 -3.22 3.29
N LYS A 280 21.73 -3.90 3.41
CA LYS A 280 21.81 -5.34 3.72
C LYS A 280 20.94 -5.77 4.92
N PRO A 281 20.95 -5.07 6.09
CA PRO A 281 20.10 -5.44 7.23
C PRO A 281 18.60 -5.30 6.95
N LEU A 282 18.20 -4.27 6.18
CA LEU A 282 16.81 -3.98 5.84
C LEU A 282 16.26 -5.01 4.84
N LEU A 283 17.05 -5.31 3.81
CA LEU A 283 16.73 -6.32 2.79
C LEU A 283 16.72 -7.73 3.36
N GLY A 284 17.74 -8.08 4.14
CA GLY A 284 17.92 -9.43 4.69
C GLY A 284 16.87 -9.82 5.73
N ARG A 285 16.32 -8.87 6.46
CA ARG A 285 15.27 -9.09 7.46
C ARG A 285 13.86 -9.03 6.89
N GLY A 286 13.71 -8.68 5.60
CA GLY A 286 12.41 -8.48 4.97
C GLY A 286 11.60 -7.31 5.57
N LYS A 287 12.29 -6.36 6.20
CA LYS A 287 11.66 -5.20 6.83
C LYS A 287 11.17 -4.18 5.81
N LEU A 288 11.89 -4.03 4.70
CA LEU A 288 11.56 -3.15 3.59
C LEU A 288 11.52 -4.00 2.31
N LEU A 289 10.39 -3.99 1.61
CA LEU A 289 10.30 -4.55 0.27
C LEU A 289 11.04 -3.62 -0.69
N THR A 290 11.99 -4.18 -1.44
CA THR A 290 12.80 -3.38 -2.36
C THR A 290 12.86 -4.04 -3.72
N MET A 291 12.73 -3.25 -4.77
CA MET A 291 12.94 -3.64 -6.15
C MET A 291 14.10 -2.83 -6.71
N GLY A 292 15.13 -3.50 -7.19
CA GLY A 292 16.29 -2.85 -7.83
C GLY A 292 16.24 -2.97 -9.35
N ALA A 293 16.91 -2.05 -10.05
CA ALA A 293 17.16 -2.16 -11.47
C ALA A 293 18.65 -1.87 -11.76
N THR A 294 19.24 -2.65 -12.68
CA THR A 294 20.66 -2.49 -13.08
C THR A 294 20.89 -3.03 -14.49
N THR A 295 22.09 -2.85 -15.02
CA THR A 295 22.52 -3.44 -16.29
C THR A 295 23.22 -4.79 -16.10
N ASN A 296 23.41 -5.57 -17.18
CA ASN A 296 24.12 -6.84 -17.12
C ASN A 296 25.58 -6.67 -16.67
N ASP A 297 26.26 -5.66 -17.18
CA ASP A 297 27.67 -5.39 -16.88
C ASP A 297 27.86 -5.01 -15.42
N GLU A 298 26.98 -4.14 -14.89
CA GLU A 298 27.01 -3.70 -13.50
C GLU A 298 26.61 -4.82 -12.54
N TYR A 299 25.66 -5.68 -12.94
CA TYR A 299 25.31 -6.87 -12.18
C TYR A 299 26.54 -7.78 -11.99
N SER A 300 27.25 -8.10 -13.07
CA SER A 300 28.44 -8.96 -13.02
C SER A 300 29.57 -8.34 -12.19
N THR A 301 29.65 -7.02 -12.17
CA THR A 301 30.71 -6.29 -11.44
C THR A 301 30.42 -6.17 -9.94
N HIS A 302 29.16 -5.88 -9.55
CA HIS A 302 28.81 -5.46 -8.21
C HIS A 302 27.97 -6.47 -7.43
N PHE A 303 27.21 -7.37 -8.09
CA PHE A 303 26.23 -8.25 -7.41
C PHE A 303 26.58 -9.74 -7.49
N GLU A 304 27.24 -10.19 -8.54
CA GLU A 304 27.49 -11.63 -8.76
C GLU A 304 28.39 -12.27 -7.69
N LYS A 305 29.17 -11.46 -6.99
CA LYS A 305 30.17 -11.90 -5.98
C LYS A 305 29.74 -11.68 -4.55
N ASP A 306 28.54 -11.11 -4.30
CA ASP A 306 28.11 -10.70 -2.97
C ASP A 306 26.77 -11.42 -2.51
#